data_2103671392e2c2ecc44e3a5df702422d
#
_entry.id   2103671392e2c2ecc44e3a5df702422d
#
_cell.length_a   1.000
_cell.length_b   1.000
_cell.length_c   1.000
_cell.angle_alpha   90.00
_cell.angle_beta   90.00
_cell.angle_gamma   90.00
#
_symmetry.space_group_name_H-M   'P 1'
#
loop_
_entity.id
_entity.type
_entity.pdbx_description
1 polymer ?
#
loop_
_entity_poly.entity_id
_entity_poly.type
_entity_poly.pdbx_seq_one_letter_code
_entity_poly.pdbx_strand_id
1 'polypeptide(L)'
;MGLIIFLRHGQAQNNTSRVLSGRATGVPLTPKGVTQANDIGKYLKSLDISHIYASPVERAHNTAQIVGDHIGIPTTIDERLYELEMGKFSGMAYDDIFAKHGNVFLKFYRGDPSIAENGVETFSQVKKRV
;
A
#
# COMPACT_ATOMS: atom_id res chain seq x y z
N MET A 1 6.47 27.29 1.42
CA MET A 1 5.48 26.38 0.79
C MET A 1 5.99 24.95 0.92
N GLY A 2 5.16 24.06 1.42
CA GLY A 2 5.52 22.65 1.54
C GLY A 2 5.10 21.85 0.31
N LEU A 3 5.90 20.87 -0.10
CA LEU A 3 5.58 19.88 -1.13
C LEU A 3 5.35 18.53 -0.45
N ILE A 4 4.24 17.88 -0.80
CA ILE A 4 3.97 16.49 -0.39
C ILE A 4 3.95 15.63 -1.64
N ILE A 5 4.74 14.55 -1.62
CA ILE A 5 4.82 13.58 -2.72
C ILE A 5 4.22 12.27 -2.23
N PHE A 6 3.16 11.82 -2.90
CA PHE A 6 2.59 10.49 -2.68
C PHE A 6 3.21 9.50 -3.65
N LEU A 7 3.80 8.45 -3.10
CA LEU A 7 4.44 7.41 -3.88
C LEU A 7 3.76 6.05 -3.62
N ARG A 8 3.35 5.38 -4.69
CA ARG A 8 2.90 4.00 -4.61
C ARG A 8 4.12 3.08 -4.54
N HIS A 9 4.01 1.98 -3.76
CA HIS A 9 5.05 0.94 -3.72
C HIS A 9 5.36 0.36 -5.10
N GLY A 10 6.57 -0.11 -5.32
CA GLY A 10 6.97 -0.84 -6.51
C GLY A 10 6.17 -2.13 -6.70
N GLN A 11 6.25 -2.73 -7.88
CA GLN A 11 5.55 -3.99 -8.15
C GLN A 11 5.90 -5.04 -7.10
N ALA A 12 4.89 -5.66 -6.51
CA ALA A 12 5.04 -6.72 -5.53
C ALA A 12 4.44 -8.04 -6.07
N GLN A 13 4.76 -9.16 -5.43
CA GLN A 13 4.32 -10.48 -5.90
C GLN A 13 2.80 -10.61 -6.03
N ASN A 14 2.04 -10.00 -5.13
CA ASN A 14 0.57 -10.01 -5.21
C ASN A 14 0.02 -9.30 -6.46
N ASN A 15 0.74 -8.32 -7.00
CA ASN A 15 0.33 -7.64 -8.22
C ASN A 15 0.41 -8.57 -9.44
N THR A 16 1.37 -9.48 -9.47
CA THR A 16 1.54 -10.45 -10.55
C THR A 16 0.61 -11.65 -10.40
N SER A 17 0.32 -12.08 -9.18
CA SER A 17 -0.56 -13.21 -8.89
C SER A 17 -2.06 -12.85 -8.87
N ARG A 18 -2.42 -11.57 -8.98
CA ARG A 18 -3.80 -11.06 -8.89
C ARG A 18 -4.51 -11.45 -7.59
N VAL A 19 -3.75 -11.50 -6.50
CA VAL A 19 -4.26 -11.80 -5.15
C VAL A 19 -4.35 -10.52 -4.32
N LEU A 20 -5.44 -10.38 -3.58
CA LEU A 20 -5.64 -9.29 -2.65
C LEU A 20 -4.84 -9.56 -1.38
N SER A 21 -3.75 -8.84 -1.18
CA SER A 21 -2.89 -9.08 -0.01
C SER A 21 -3.26 -8.25 1.22
N GLY A 22 -3.94 -7.10 1.04
CA GLY A 22 -4.24 -6.22 2.16
C GLY A 22 -2.99 -5.94 3.01
N ARG A 23 -3.07 -6.24 4.31
CA ARG A 23 -1.96 -6.13 5.28
C ARG A 23 -1.12 -7.40 5.41
N ALA A 24 -1.30 -8.39 4.54
CA ALA A 24 -0.55 -9.64 4.62
C ALA A 24 0.96 -9.40 4.61
N THR A 25 1.67 -10.15 5.45
CA THR A 25 3.14 -10.20 5.49
C THR A 25 3.69 -11.17 4.43
N GLY A 26 4.99 -11.10 4.15
CA GLY A 26 5.64 -12.01 3.20
C GLY A 26 5.26 -11.75 1.74
N VAL A 27 4.97 -10.51 1.40
CA VAL A 27 4.69 -10.08 0.02
C VAL A 27 5.77 -9.09 -0.42
N PRO A 28 6.94 -9.59 -0.87
CA PRO A 28 8.06 -8.76 -1.24
C PRO A 28 7.87 -8.06 -2.59
N LEU A 29 8.72 -7.09 -2.85
CA LEU A 29 8.86 -6.52 -4.18
C LEU A 29 9.38 -7.58 -5.17
N THR A 30 8.90 -7.51 -6.41
CA THR A 30 9.52 -8.25 -7.51
C THR A 30 10.84 -7.55 -7.93
N PRO A 31 11.72 -8.23 -8.70
CA PRO A 31 12.89 -7.56 -9.29
C PRO A 31 12.54 -6.28 -10.04
N LYS A 32 11.40 -6.27 -10.76
CA LYS A 32 10.88 -5.08 -11.43
C LYS A 32 10.49 -3.99 -10.42
N GLY A 33 9.86 -4.36 -9.29
CA GLY A 33 9.51 -3.42 -8.24
C GLY A 33 10.72 -2.78 -7.59
N VAL A 34 11.80 -3.55 -7.38
CA VAL A 34 13.09 -3.03 -6.89
C VAL A 34 13.68 -2.03 -7.88
N THR A 35 13.67 -2.34 -9.18
CA THR A 35 14.13 -1.41 -10.22
C THR A 35 13.31 -0.13 -10.21
N GLN A 36 11.99 -0.21 -10.12
CA GLN A 36 11.11 0.95 -10.04
C GLN A 36 11.44 1.84 -8.82
N ALA A 37 11.68 1.24 -7.65
CA ALA A 37 12.04 1.97 -6.45
C ALA A 37 13.41 2.67 -6.59
N ASN A 38 14.38 2.00 -7.20
CA ASN A 38 15.69 2.59 -7.48
C ASN A 38 15.58 3.77 -8.45
N ASP A 39 14.82 3.64 -9.52
CA ASP A 39 14.68 4.69 -10.52
C ASP A 39 14.00 5.93 -9.97
N ILE A 40 12.93 5.75 -9.19
CA ILE A 40 12.28 6.90 -8.54
C ILE A 40 13.17 7.52 -7.46
N GLY A 41 13.94 6.72 -6.72
CA GLY A 41 14.90 7.22 -5.74
C GLY A 41 15.96 8.12 -6.37
N LYS A 42 16.51 7.71 -7.52
CA LYS A 42 17.45 8.55 -8.31
C LYS A 42 16.81 9.85 -8.76
N TYR A 43 15.56 9.80 -9.23
CA TYR A 43 14.83 10.99 -9.66
C TYR A 43 14.57 11.95 -8.49
N LEU A 44 14.10 11.43 -7.36
CA LEU A 44 13.78 12.23 -6.17
C LEU A 44 15.02 12.85 -5.51
N LYS A 45 16.21 12.32 -5.77
CA LYS A 45 17.47 12.88 -5.26
C LYS A 45 17.69 14.34 -5.66
N SER A 46 17.12 14.77 -6.79
CA SER A 46 17.20 16.16 -7.24
C SER A 46 16.25 17.11 -6.51
N LEU A 47 15.33 16.57 -5.71
CA LEU A 47 14.37 17.34 -4.93
C LEU A 47 14.84 17.42 -3.47
N ASP A 48 14.57 18.57 -2.84
CA ASP A 48 14.89 18.80 -1.43
C ASP A 48 13.85 18.13 -0.53
N ILE A 49 13.96 16.80 -0.39
CA ILE A 49 13.08 15.99 0.45
C ILE A 49 13.64 16.00 1.88
N SER A 50 12.82 16.38 2.85
CA SER A 50 13.22 16.44 4.25
C SER A 50 12.80 15.24 5.09
N HIS A 51 11.71 14.55 4.72
CA HIS A 51 11.17 13.43 5.49
C HIS A 51 10.57 12.38 4.57
N ILE A 52 10.64 11.10 4.99
CA ILE A 52 9.97 9.97 4.36
C ILE A 52 9.12 9.27 5.42
N TYR A 53 7.84 9.14 5.14
CA TYR A 53 6.93 8.31 5.93
C TYR A 53 6.46 7.14 5.09
N ALA A 54 6.37 5.96 5.68
CA ALA A 54 5.93 4.77 4.97
C ALA A 54 4.96 3.92 5.81
N SER A 55 4.11 3.21 5.10
CA SER A 55 3.30 2.14 5.65
C SER A 55 4.19 1.02 6.21
N PRO A 56 3.79 0.36 7.31
CA PRO A 56 4.49 -0.83 7.82
C PRO A 56 4.46 -2.03 6.88
N VAL A 57 3.56 -2.04 5.89
CA VAL A 57 3.45 -3.16 4.94
C VAL A 57 4.75 -3.33 4.17
N GLU A 58 5.29 -4.56 4.13
CA GLU A 58 6.63 -4.88 3.64
C GLU A 58 6.97 -4.25 2.29
N ARG A 59 6.11 -4.39 1.28
CA ARG A 59 6.33 -3.82 -0.06
C ARG A 59 6.44 -2.30 -0.06
N ALA A 60 5.69 -1.62 0.79
CA ALA A 60 5.73 -0.16 0.91
C ALA A 60 6.97 0.28 1.69
N HIS A 61 7.27 -0.39 2.80
CA HIS A 61 8.46 -0.14 3.60
C HIS A 61 9.73 -0.34 2.78
N ASN A 62 9.85 -1.46 2.06
CA ASN A 62 11.02 -1.75 1.23
C ASN A 62 11.19 -0.72 0.10
N THR A 63 10.09 -0.28 -0.53
CA THR A 63 10.15 0.79 -1.52
C THR A 63 10.69 2.08 -0.90
N ALA A 64 10.20 2.45 0.27
CA ALA A 64 10.64 3.66 0.97
C ALA A 64 12.09 3.59 1.42
N GLN A 65 12.57 2.42 1.88
CA GLN A 65 13.97 2.22 2.23
C GLN A 65 14.89 2.42 1.02
N ILE A 66 14.57 1.79 -0.11
CA ILE A 66 15.37 1.96 -1.35
C ILE A 66 15.42 3.44 -1.76
N VAL A 67 14.29 4.13 -1.72
CA VAL A 67 14.24 5.57 -2.02
C VAL A 67 15.08 6.36 -1.01
N GLY A 68 14.93 6.07 0.27
CA GLY A 68 15.68 6.72 1.36
C GLY A 68 17.18 6.58 1.22
N ASP A 69 17.66 5.41 0.79
CA ASP A 69 19.08 5.16 0.54
C ASP A 69 19.64 6.05 -0.58
N HIS A 70 18.84 6.32 -1.62
CA HIS A 70 19.24 7.21 -2.70
C HIS A 70 19.32 8.69 -2.28
N ILE A 71 18.41 9.14 -1.43
CA ILE A 71 18.33 10.55 -1.03
C ILE A 71 19.00 10.86 0.32
N GLY A 72 19.46 9.82 1.03
CA GLY A 72 20.17 9.98 2.31
C GLY A 72 19.25 10.29 3.49
N ILE A 73 17.98 9.88 3.46
CA ILE A 73 17.00 10.15 4.52
C ILE A 73 16.44 8.82 5.04
N PRO A 74 16.46 8.60 6.36
CA PRO A 74 15.87 7.41 6.95
C PRO A 74 14.34 7.41 6.80
N THR A 75 13.76 6.23 6.62
CA THR A 75 12.31 6.04 6.55
C THR A 75 11.72 5.97 7.94
N THR A 76 10.68 6.76 8.19
CA THR A 76 9.83 6.68 9.38
C THR A 76 8.59 5.86 9.08
N ILE A 77 8.38 4.78 9.83
CA ILE A 77 7.15 3.97 9.73
C ILE A 77 6.03 4.65 10.51
N ASP A 78 4.87 4.75 9.86
CA ASP A 78 3.66 5.29 10.49
C ASP A 78 2.50 4.31 10.29
N GLU A 79 1.99 3.76 11.38
CA GLU A 79 0.89 2.79 11.36
C GLU A 79 -0.42 3.35 10.81
N ARG A 80 -0.60 4.66 10.84
CA ARG A 80 -1.75 5.33 10.22
C ARG A 80 -1.78 5.13 8.71
N LEU A 81 -0.63 4.83 8.11
CA LEU A 81 -0.47 4.57 6.68
C LEU A 81 -0.64 3.09 6.31
N TYR A 82 -1.10 2.24 7.22
CA TYR A 82 -1.41 0.86 6.86
C TYR A 82 -2.35 0.79 5.65
N GLU A 83 -2.14 -0.25 4.85
CA GLU A 83 -3.07 -0.65 3.79
C GLU A 83 -4.45 -0.94 4.41
N LEU A 84 -5.48 -0.82 3.58
CA LEU A 84 -6.84 -1.17 3.96
C LEU A 84 -6.90 -2.59 4.53
N GLU A 85 -7.52 -2.75 5.71
CA GLU A 85 -7.81 -4.08 6.22
C GLU A 85 -8.92 -4.73 5.40
N MET A 86 -8.63 -5.86 4.79
CA MET A 86 -9.54 -6.54 3.87
C MET A 86 -10.23 -7.76 4.50
N GLY A 87 -10.00 -8.00 5.80
CA GLY A 87 -10.67 -9.06 6.55
C GLY A 87 -10.58 -10.42 5.85
N LYS A 88 -11.72 -11.07 5.68
CA LYS A 88 -11.79 -12.40 5.07
C LYS A 88 -11.37 -12.44 3.58
N PHE A 89 -11.27 -11.30 2.92
CA PHE A 89 -10.84 -11.25 1.51
C PHE A 89 -9.33 -11.25 1.34
N SER A 90 -8.56 -11.02 2.41
CA SER A 90 -7.10 -11.11 2.37
C SER A 90 -6.66 -12.50 1.94
N GLY A 91 -5.77 -12.57 0.96
CA GLY A 91 -5.28 -13.82 0.39
C GLY A 91 -6.16 -14.43 -0.70
N MET A 92 -7.32 -13.86 -0.99
CA MET A 92 -8.20 -14.35 -2.06
C MET A 92 -7.79 -13.76 -3.43
N ALA A 93 -7.99 -14.54 -4.48
CA ALA A 93 -7.89 -14.04 -5.84
C ALA A 93 -9.01 -13.01 -6.12
N TYR A 94 -8.67 -11.94 -6.85
CA TYR A 94 -9.67 -10.92 -7.22
C TYR A 94 -10.87 -11.50 -7.94
N ASP A 95 -10.64 -12.45 -8.87
CA ASP A 95 -11.70 -13.06 -9.63
C ASP A 95 -12.68 -13.86 -8.74
N ASP A 96 -12.18 -14.54 -7.70
CA ASP A 96 -13.01 -15.25 -6.71
C ASP A 96 -13.82 -14.27 -5.85
N ILE A 97 -13.22 -13.15 -5.46
CA ILE A 97 -13.92 -12.11 -4.69
C ILE A 97 -15.09 -11.57 -5.50
N PHE A 98 -14.86 -11.20 -6.76
CA PHE A 98 -15.91 -10.67 -7.63
C PHE A 98 -17.00 -11.70 -7.92
N ALA A 99 -16.63 -12.96 -8.18
CA ALA A 99 -17.59 -14.02 -8.48
C ALA A 99 -18.49 -14.36 -7.28
N LYS A 100 -17.95 -14.39 -6.07
CA LYS A 100 -18.67 -14.83 -4.86
C LYS A 100 -19.32 -13.71 -4.06
N HIS A 101 -18.73 -12.50 -4.10
CA HIS A 101 -19.09 -11.39 -3.20
C HIS A 101 -19.43 -10.09 -3.94
N GLY A 102 -19.32 -10.07 -5.26
CA GLY A 102 -19.53 -8.86 -6.07
C GLY A 102 -18.42 -7.84 -5.90
N ASN A 103 -18.72 -6.59 -6.21
CA ASN A 103 -17.73 -5.51 -6.15
C ASN A 103 -17.60 -4.93 -4.73
N VAL A 104 -16.78 -5.58 -3.89
CA VAL A 104 -16.50 -5.13 -2.52
C VAL A 104 -15.85 -3.75 -2.45
N PHE A 105 -15.04 -3.40 -3.45
CA PHE A 105 -14.40 -2.08 -3.50
C PHE A 105 -15.41 -0.97 -3.73
N LEU A 106 -16.40 -1.21 -4.59
CA LEU A 106 -17.47 -0.25 -4.80
C LEU A 106 -18.31 -0.04 -3.52
N LYS A 107 -18.58 -1.12 -2.79
CA LYS A 107 -19.26 -1.03 -1.47
C LYS A 107 -18.45 -0.20 -0.48
N PHE A 108 -17.12 -0.41 -0.43
CA PHE A 108 -16.23 0.39 0.41
C PHE A 108 -16.34 1.89 0.08
N TYR A 109 -16.18 2.28 -1.18
CA TYR A 109 -16.24 3.68 -1.58
C TYR A 109 -17.62 4.32 -1.39
N ARG A 110 -18.68 3.53 -1.44
CA ARG A 110 -20.05 4.01 -1.14
C ARG A 110 -20.35 4.10 0.35
N GLY A 111 -19.41 3.67 1.20
CA GLY A 111 -19.62 3.66 2.64
C GLY A 111 -20.65 2.64 3.11
N ASP A 112 -20.84 1.54 2.35
CA ASP A 112 -21.80 0.47 2.70
C ASP A 112 -21.33 -0.23 3.98
N PRO A 113 -22.12 -0.17 5.09
CA PRO A 113 -21.71 -0.74 6.37
C PRO A 113 -21.61 -2.27 6.33
N SER A 114 -22.24 -2.94 5.37
CA SER A 114 -22.22 -4.41 5.25
C SER A 114 -20.80 -4.98 5.03
N ILE A 115 -19.87 -4.17 4.56
CA ILE A 115 -18.47 -4.62 4.40
C ILE A 115 -17.80 -4.94 5.73
N ALA A 116 -18.19 -4.26 6.81
CA ALA A 116 -17.63 -4.48 8.15
C ALA A 116 -17.94 -5.88 8.70
N GLU A 117 -19.04 -6.50 8.29
CA GLU A 117 -19.40 -7.87 8.64
C GLU A 117 -18.37 -8.90 8.18
N ASN A 118 -17.57 -8.54 7.18
CA ASN A 118 -16.51 -9.37 6.63
C ASN A 118 -15.11 -9.03 7.20
N GLY A 119 -15.05 -8.17 8.22
CA GLY A 119 -13.79 -7.69 8.79
C GLY A 119 -13.06 -6.68 7.93
N VAL A 120 -13.70 -6.12 6.90
CA VAL A 120 -13.13 -5.06 6.05
C VAL A 120 -13.23 -3.73 6.78
N GLU A 121 -12.13 -2.98 6.79
CA GLU A 121 -12.10 -1.62 7.32
C GLU A 121 -13.03 -0.71 6.52
N THR A 122 -13.87 0.05 7.20
CA THR A 122 -14.80 0.98 6.55
C THR A 122 -14.09 2.26 6.11
N PHE A 123 -14.66 2.95 5.13
CA PHE A 123 -14.15 4.26 4.69
C PHE A 123 -14.05 5.27 5.84
N SER A 124 -15.03 5.26 6.75
CA SER A 124 -15.02 6.12 7.95
C SER A 124 -13.86 5.81 8.90
N GLN A 125 -13.54 4.53 9.09
CA GLN A 125 -12.39 4.11 9.92
C GLN A 125 -11.07 4.57 9.29
N VAL A 126 -10.90 4.38 7.98
CA VAL A 126 -9.72 4.87 7.25
C VAL A 126 -9.58 6.38 7.42
N LYS A 127 -10.65 7.12 7.15
CA LYS A 127 -10.65 8.60 7.28
C LYS A 127 -10.27 9.07 8.68
N LYS A 128 -10.63 8.31 9.72
CA LYS A 128 -10.34 8.67 11.11
C LYS A 128 -8.86 8.45 11.48
N ARG A 129 -8.21 7.42 10.89
CA ARG A 129 -6.80 7.11 11.23
C ARG A 129 -5.78 7.86 10.37
N VAL A 130 -6.15 8.29 9.18
CA VAL A 130 -5.33 9.05 8.26
C VAL A 130 -5.62 10.55 8.41
#